data_3996e25f0a024e3a3ee155a87e52cf3d
#
_entry.id   3996e25f0a024e3a3ee155a87e52cf3d
#
_cell.length_a   1.000
_cell.length_b   1.000
_cell.length_c   1.000
_cell.angle_alpha   90.00
_cell.angle_beta   90.00
_cell.angle_gamma   90.00
#
_symmetry.space_group_name_H-M   'P 1'
#
loop_
_entity.id
_entity.type
_entity.pdbx_description
1 polymer ?
#
loop_
_entity_poly.entity_id
_entity_poly.type
_entity_poly.pdbx_seq_one_letter_code
_entity_poly.pdbx_strand_id
1 'polypeptide(L)'
;MTEDELVALTRDLVEVPSHEDAGEREAGDLVERWLRAETDGAVRRDDHGNVFARRAVGTGPTLALVGHHDVVPPAESQVAGGGDRLAVESDGERLYGRGTADMKGALAAAMLAFRDADPATDLVFASFVAEEQGGLGAQAAVEDGFAPDHAVVCEGSTGYSAPGVTDVAVAHRGRRAVTVEARGEAGHASEPEAGANAVYRACDAVAELRAVEPPETTVLGQPMAGLLTVTGIEGGEAWNVVPERCELTVDERTVPDARVDLGRVERVEGVSTTVDQDLPPMACSDPRLADAALAAAREAQAGAPEHVIKPHATDAGRLAAAGTACVVVGPSEPGEAHTADESASIETLVRCRRIYEAVTSRARRA
;
A
#
# COMPACT_ATOMS: atom_id res chain seq x y z
N MET A 1 21.33 -12.74 -17.34
CA MET A 1 21.06 -11.36 -16.95
C MET A 1 21.49 -11.10 -15.53
N THR A 2 22.06 -9.96 -15.22
CA THR A 2 22.91 -9.75 -14.05
C THR A 2 22.16 -8.99 -12.96
N GLU A 3 22.52 -9.22 -11.71
CA GLU A 3 22.20 -8.40 -10.54
C GLU A 3 22.48 -6.92 -10.81
N ASP A 4 23.59 -6.63 -11.51
CA ASP A 4 24.00 -5.27 -11.91
C ASP A 4 22.89 -4.51 -12.67
N GLU A 5 22.12 -5.19 -13.54
CA GLU A 5 21.05 -4.56 -14.31
C GLU A 5 19.88 -4.14 -13.40
N LEU A 6 19.52 -5.00 -12.43
CA LEU A 6 18.48 -4.68 -11.45
C LEU A 6 18.91 -3.51 -10.55
N VAL A 7 20.15 -3.53 -10.08
CA VAL A 7 20.73 -2.45 -9.27
C VAL A 7 20.74 -1.13 -10.06
N ALA A 8 21.15 -1.16 -11.33
CA ALA A 8 21.20 0.03 -12.19
C ALA A 8 19.78 0.62 -12.40
N LEU A 9 18.81 -0.23 -12.76
CA LEU A 9 17.43 0.23 -12.97
C LEU A 9 16.81 0.76 -11.67
N THR A 10 17.07 0.10 -10.53
CA THR A 10 16.62 0.59 -9.23
C THR A 10 17.19 1.98 -8.92
N ARG A 11 18.48 2.20 -9.17
CA ARG A 11 19.12 3.50 -8.99
C ARG A 11 18.49 4.57 -9.89
N ASP A 12 18.30 4.27 -11.17
CA ASP A 12 17.69 5.20 -12.12
C ASP A 12 16.30 5.65 -11.67
N LEU A 13 15.48 4.71 -11.15
CA LEU A 13 14.15 5.00 -10.64
C LEU A 13 14.18 5.80 -9.34
N VAL A 14 15.04 5.40 -8.40
CA VAL A 14 15.11 6.02 -7.06
C VAL A 14 15.66 7.45 -7.15
N GLU A 15 16.66 7.71 -7.99
CA GLU A 15 17.24 9.04 -8.16
C GLU A 15 16.24 10.10 -8.67
N VAL A 16 15.15 9.69 -9.32
CA VAL A 16 14.09 10.61 -9.78
C VAL A 16 13.13 10.90 -8.64
N PRO A 17 13.02 12.17 -8.18
CA PRO A 17 12.02 12.56 -7.20
C PRO A 17 10.61 12.30 -7.72
N SER A 18 9.75 11.76 -6.84
CA SER A 18 8.34 11.47 -7.18
C SER A 18 7.43 11.53 -5.95
N HIS A 19 7.80 12.35 -4.97
CA HIS A 19 6.94 12.71 -3.85
C HIS A 19 5.99 13.84 -4.26
N GLU A 20 4.94 14.08 -3.47
CA GLU A 20 3.86 15.03 -3.77
C GLU A 20 4.37 16.40 -4.24
N ASP A 21 5.32 17.00 -3.53
CA ASP A 21 5.86 18.33 -3.87
C ASP A 21 6.69 18.35 -5.16
N ALA A 22 7.35 17.25 -5.51
CA ALA A 22 8.16 17.14 -6.73
C ALA A 22 7.31 16.78 -7.97
N GLY A 23 6.19 16.10 -7.73
CA GLY A 23 5.35 15.51 -8.76
C GLY A 23 5.94 14.23 -9.36
N GLU A 24 5.10 13.40 -9.92
CA GLU A 24 5.42 12.02 -10.32
C GLU A 24 5.72 11.86 -11.81
N ARG A 25 5.52 12.94 -12.59
CA ARG A 25 5.60 12.90 -14.06
C ARG A 25 6.93 12.32 -14.56
N GLU A 26 8.08 12.75 -14.00
CA GLU A 26 9.40 12.35 -14.46
C GLU A 26 9.66 10.87 -14.20
N ALA A 27 9.23 10.36 -13.05
CA ALA A 27 9.30 8.93 -12.72
C ALA A 27 8.44 8.09 -13.68
N GLY A 28 7.20 8.50 -13.92
CA GLY A 28 6.33 7.86 -14.91
C GLY A 28 6.90 7.90 -16.34
N ASP A 29 7.53 9.01 -16.74
CA ASP A 29 8.22 9.13 -18.03
C ASP A 29 9.39 8.15 -18.15
N LEU A 30 10.14 7.91 -17.07
CA LEU A 30 11.22 6.94 -17.04
C LEU A 30 10.68 5.53 -17.20
N VAL A 31 9.67 5.14 -16.42
CA VAL A 31 9.01 3.83 -16.52
C VAL A 31 8.49 3.59 -17.93
N GLU A 32 7.76 4.55 -18.50
CA GLU A 32 7.18 4.44 -19.85
C GLU A 32 8.27 4.30 -20.92
N ARG A 33 9.31 5.14 -20.89
CA ARG A 33 10.44 5.07 -21.84
C ARG A 33 11.15 3.74 -21.77
N TRP A 34 11.43 3.24 -20.56
CA TRP A 34 12.10 1.96 -20.38
C TRP A 34 11.26 0.79 -20.93
N LEU A 35 9.97 0.75 -20.60
CA LEU A 35 9.07 -0.30 -21.12
C LEU A 35 8.98 -0.30 -22.63
N ARG A 36 8.94 0.88 -23.27
CA ARG A 36 8.92 1.01 -24.73
C ARG A 36 10.24 0.59 -25.41
N ALA A 37 11.35 0.81 -24.72
CA ALA A 37 12.68 0.49 -25.27
C ALA A 37 13.05 -1.00 -25.07
N GLU A 38 12.68 -1.57 -23.93
CA GLU A 38 13.21 -2.86 -23.47
C GLU A 38 12.19 -4.01 -23.60
N THR A 39 10.92 -3.73 -23.97
CA THR A 39 9.89 -4.77 -24.06
C THR A 39 9.15 -4.72 -25.38
N ASP A 40 8.51 -5.84 -25.76
CA ASP A 40 7.59 -5.96 -26.90
C ASP A 40 6.13 -5.66 -26.51
N GLY A 41 5.89 -5.25 -25.27
CA GLY A 41 4.57 -4.95 -24.75
C GLY A 41 3.94 -3.71 -25.38
N ALA A 42 2.61 -3.70 -25.51
CA ALA A 42 1.85 -2.51 -25.87
C ALA A 42 1.81 -1.57 -24.67
N VAL A 43 2.57 -0.48 -24.72
CA VAL A 43 2.71 0.50 -23.62
C VAL A 43 1.75 1.67 -23.81
N ARG A 44 1.01 2.00 -22.75
CA ARG A 44 0.15 3.20 -22.69
C ARG A 44 0.32 3.94 -21.36
N ARG A 45 0.04 5.21 -21.35
CA ARG A 45 -0.16 6.03 -20.15
C ARG A 45 -1.59 6.54 -20.16
N ASP A 46 -2.24 6.56 -18.99
CA ASP A 46 -3.57 7.17 -18.86
C ASP A 46 -3.49 8.68 -18.53
N ASP A 47 -4.65 9.33 -18.45
CA ASP A 47 -4.75 10.76 -18.17
C ASP A 47 -4.39 11.11 -16.71
N HIS A 48 -4.35 10.12 -15.81
CA HIS A 48 -3.95 10.26 -14.41
C HIS A 48 -2.43 10.17 -14.22
N GLY A 49 -1.73 9.58 -15.21
CA GLY A 49 -0.28 9.39 -15.17
C GLY A 49 0.14 7.94 -14.91
N ASN A 50 -0.80 7.02 -14.69
CA ASN A 50 -0.50 5.60 -14.56
C ASN A 50 0.10 5.04 -15.85
N VAL A 51 1.10 4.15 -15.72
CA VAL A 51 1.78 3.53 -16.85
C VAL A 51 1.42 2.04 -16.91
N PHE A 52 1.01 1.59 -18.08
CA PHE A 52 0.65 0.19 -18.34
C PHE A 52 1.44 -0.36 -19.52
N ALA A 53 1.79 -1.65 -19.43
CA ALA A 53 2.29 -2.42 -20.56
C ALA A 53 1.58 -3.77 -20.61
N ARG A 54 1.26 -4.27 -21.83
CA ARG A 54 0.57 -5.54 -22.01
C ARG A 54 1.28 -6.40 -23.06
N ARG A 55 1.52 -7.66 -22.70
CA ARG A 55 1.95 -8.73 -23.61
C ARG A 55 0.79 -9.70 -23.75
N ALA A 56 0.15 -9.68 -24.93
CA ALA A 56 -1.02 -10.49 -25.19
C ALA A 56 -0.60 -11.90 -25.69
N VAL A 57 -1.01 -12.92 -24.97
CA VAL A 57 -0.85 -14.34 -25.35
C VAL A 57 -2.17 -14.91 -25.89
N GLY A 58 -3.28 -14.26 -25.54
CA GLY A 58 -4.61 -14.52 -26.11
C GLY A 58 -5.37 -15.70 -25.53
N THR A 59 -4.90 -16.33 -24.44
CA THR A 59 -5.60 -17.44 -23.80
C THR A 59 -5.44 -17.43 -22.28
N GLY A 60 -6.53 -17.70 -21.56
CA GLY A 60 -6.53 -17.80 -20.10
C GLY A 60 -6.74 -16.47 -19.37
N PRO A 61 -6.66 -16.47 -18.04
CA PRO A 61 -6.86 -15.30 -17.22
C PRO A 61 -5.73 -14.29 -17.42
N THR A 62 -6.03 -13.00 -17.27
CA THR A 62 -5.02 -11.93 -17.26
C THR A 62 -4.31 -11.89 -15.92
N LEU A 63 -2.97 -11.88 -15.93
CA LEU A 63 -2.14 -11.67 -14.76
C LEU A 63 -1.47 -10.30 -14.83
N ALA A 64 -1.55 -9.52 -13.75
CA ALA A 64 -0.86 -8.25 -13.62
C ALA A 64 0.29 -8.31 -12.60
N LEU A 65 1.43 -7.68 -12.93
CA LEU A 65 2.45 -7.26 -11.99
C LEU A 65 2.21 -5.78 -11.70
N VAL A 66 1.96 -5.43 -10.45
CA VAL A 66 1.48 -4.11 -10.06
C VAL A 66 2.42 -3.47 -9.04
N GLY A 67 2.71 -2.19 -9.22
CA GLY A 67 3.42 -1.38 -8.26
C GLY A 67 3.10 0.09 -8.43
N HIS A 68 3.76 0.96 -7.65
CA HIS A 68 3.66 2.41 -7.78
C HIS A 68 5.04 3.05 -7.97
N HIS A 69 5.07 4.28 -8.49
CA HIS A 69 6.32 5.01 -8.72
C HIS A 69 6.44 6.30 -7.92
N ASP A 70 5.43 6.65 -7.15
CA ASP A 70 5.51 7.71 -6.16
C ASP A 70 6.23 7.23 -4.88
N VAL A 71 6.60 8.17 -4.04
CA VAL A 71 7.24 7.94 -2.74
C VAL A 71 6.79 9.02 -1.75
N VAL A 72 6.84 8.74 -0.46
CA VAL A 72 6.67 9.79 0.57
C VAL A 72 7.83 10.80 0.54
N PRO A 73 7.68 12.01 1.08
CA PRO A 73 8.75 13.00 1.13
C PRO A 73 10.05 12.44 1.71
N PRO A 74 11.22 12.73 1.08
CA PRO A 74 12.51 12.26 1.54
C PRO A 74 12.96 13.01 2.81
N ALA A 75 13.79 12.35 3.64
CA ALA A 75 14.58 13.04 4.66
C ALA A 75 15.72 13.85 4.01
N GLU A 76 16.26 14.85 4.73
CA GLU A 76 17.37 15.68 4.22
C GLU A 76 18.59 14.84 3.79
N SER A 77 18.88 13.75 4.51
CA SER A 77 19.97 12.80 4.19
C SER A 77 19.75 12.04 2.87
N GLN A 78 18.53 11.96 2.39
CA GLN A 78 18.13 11.25 1.18
C GLN A 78 18.05 12.16 -0.06
N VAL A 79 18.45 13.43 0.06
CA VAL A 79 18.46 14.39 -1.04
C VAL A 79 19.89 14.59 -1.55
N ALA A 80 20.12 14.44 -2.84
CA ALA A 80 21.41 14.69 -3.48
C ALA A 80 21.62 16.20 -3.77
N GLY A 81 22.88 16.61 -3.88
CA GLY A 81 23.35 17.97 -3.93
C GLY A 81 22.50 18.93 -4.79
N GLY A 82 21.76 19.82 -4.14
CA GLY A 82 20.95 20.85 -4.77
C GLY A 82 19.45 20.63 -4.75
N GLY A 83 18.96 19.44 -4.37
CA GLY A 83 17.52 19.17 -4.22
C GLY A 83 16.81 18.59 -5.45
N ASP A 84 17.50 18.54 -6.61
CA ASP A 84 16.88 18.12 -7.87
C ASP A 84 16.87 16.58 -8.07
N ARG A 85 17.53 15.83 -7.19
CA ARG A 85 17.59 14.37 -7.23
C ARG A 85 17.62 13.77 -5.83
N LEU A 86 17.22 12.49 -5.73
CA LEU A 86 17.39 11.71 -4.51
C LEU A 86 18.75 11.01 -4.49
N ALA A 87 19.28 10.83 -3.29
CA ALA A 87 20.53 10.12 -3.07
C ALA A 87 20.28 8.60 -3.09
N VAL A 88 21.17 7.87 -3.76
CA VAL A 88 21.19 6.39 -3.75
C VAL A 88 22.60 5.91 -3.43
N GLU A 89 22.76 5.24 -2.30
CA GLU A 89 24.01 4.64 -1.88
C GLU A 89 23.94 3.11 -1.93
N SER A 90 25.11 2.46 -1.92
CA SER A 90 25.19 0.99 -1.83
C SER A 90 26.43 0.60 -1.06
N ASP A 91 26.28 -0.39 -0.19
CA ASP A 91 27.39 -1.07 0.47
C ASP A 91 27.78 -2.41 -0.22
N GLY A 92 27.09 -2.75 -1.32
CA GLY A 92 27.25 -4.00 -2.07
C GLY A 92 26.25 -5.09 -1.67
N GLU A 93 25.57 -4.98 -0.53
CA GLU A 93 24.53 -5.90 -0.07
C GLU A 93 23.14 -5.23 -0.11
N ARG A 94 23.10 -3.92 0.11
CA ARG A 94 21.86 -3.12 0.17
C ARG A 94 21.97 -1.86 -0.68
N LEU A 95 20.81 -1.37 -1.11
CA LEU A 95 20.62 -0.05 -1.70
C LEU A 95 19.88 0.81 -0.67
N TYR A 96 20.44 1.98 -0.38
CA TYR A 96 19.90 2.98 0.55
C TYR A 96 19.35 4.17 -0.22
N GLY A 97 18.21 4.66 0.17
CA GLY A 97 17.57 5.84 -0.43
C GLY A 97 16.04 5.74 -0.41
N ARG A 98 15.35 6.88 -0.50
CA ARG A 98 13.89 6.96 -0.51
C ARG A 98 13.31 6.20 -1.72
N GLY A 99 12.42 5.24 -1.48
CA GLY A 99 11.78 4.42 -2.50
C GLY A 99 12.55 3.13 -2.82
N THR A 100 13.71 2.85 -2.21
CA THR A 100 14.42 1.58 -2.42
C THR A 100 13.60 0.41 -1.91
N ALA A 101 12.96 0.55 -0.75
CA ALA A 101 12.12 -0.44 -0.12
C ALA A 101 10.64 -0.27 -0.52
N ASP A 102 10.18 0.98 -0.67
CA ASP A 102 8.78 1.32 -0.96
C ASP A 102 8.68 2.34 -2.11
N MET A 103 8.40 1.84 -3.35
CA MET A 103 8.64 0.45 -3.76
C MET A 103 9.42 0.37 -5.08
N LYS A 104 10.22 1.41 -5.42
CA LYS A 104 10.94 1.49 -6.72
C LYS A 104 11.91 0.33 -6.95
N GLY A 105 12.49 -0.26 -5.87
CA GLY A 105 13.28 -1.48 -5.98
C GLY A 105 12.46 -2.67 -6.47
N ALA A 106 11.29 -2.87 -5.90
CA ALA A 106 10.35 -3.89 -6.34
C ALA A 106 9.78 -3.60 -7.73
N LEU A 107 9.53 -2.32 -8.04
CA LEU A 107 9.09 -1.88 -9.36
C LEU A 107 10.11 -2.22 -10.44
N ALA A 108 11.41 -1.97 -10.20
CA ALA A 108 12.50 -2.39 -11.09
C ALA A 108 12.52 -3.91 -11.30
N ALA A 109 12.36 -4.68 -10.22
CA ALA A 109 12.28 -6.13 -10.29
C ALA A 109 11.07 -6.61 -11.12
N ALA A 110 9.92 -5.96 -10.97
CA ALA A 110 8.70 -6.25 -11.74
C ALA A 110 8.84 -5.87 -13.22
N MET A 111 9.47 -4.73 -13.54
CA MET A 111 9.76 -4.32 -14.92
C MET A 111 10.64 -5.33 -15.63
N LEU A 112 11.71 -5.79 -14.97
CA LEU A 112 12.60 -6.81 -15.51
C LEU A 112 11.88 -8.17 -15.66
N ALA A 113 11.09 -8.57 -14.67
CA ALA A 113 10.30 -9.78 -14.74
C ALA A 113 9.26 -9.72 -15.88
N PHE A 114 8.61 -8.60 -16.08
CA PHE A 114 7.68 -8.39 -17.20
C PHE A 114 8.37 -8.53 -18.56
N ARG A 115 9.58 -7.98 -18.72
CA ARG A 115 10.40 -8.11 -19.93
C ARG A 115 10.78 -9.55 -20.23
N ASP A 116 11.28 -10.24 -19.21
CA ASP A 116 11.98 -11.51 -19.36
C ASP A 116 11.09 -12.75 -19.24
N ALA A 117 9.88 -12.56 -18.71
CA ALA A 117 8.92 -13.66 -18.57
C ALA A 117 8.59 -14.31 -19.91
N ASP A 118 8.41 -15.64 -19.90
CA ASP A 118 7.66 -16.37 -20.93
C ASP A 118 6.22 -16.59 -20.42
N PRO A 119 5.31 -15.61 -20.64
CA PRO A 119 4.04 -15.61 -19.98
C PRO A 119 3.13 -16.70 -20.52
N ALA A 120 2.45 -17.38 -19.62
CA ALA A 120 1.52 -18.43 -19.94
C ALA A 120 0.14 -17.92 -20.35
N THR A 121 -0.17 -16.69 -19.96
CA THR A 121 -1.44 -15.98 -20.16
C THR A 121 -1.16 -14.53 -20.52
N ASP A 122 -2.17 -13.73 -20.79
CA ASP A 122 -1.98 -12.30 -20.97
C ASP A 122 -1.31 -11.68 -19.73
N LEU A 123 -0.15 -11.08 -19.94
CA LEU A 123 0.62 -10.44 -18.88
C LEU A 123 0.50 -8.92 -18.99
N VAL A 124 0.16 -8.29 -17.87
CA VAL A 124 0.08 -6.84 -17.72
C VAL A 124 1.11 -6.38 -16.69
N PHE A 125 1.75 -5.28 -16.95
CA PHE A 125 2.47 -4.49 -15.96
C PHE A 125 1.69 -3.21 -15.72
N ALA A 126 1.56 -2.78 -14.46
CA ALA A 126 0.96 -1.51 -14.08
C ALA A 126 1.82 -0.81 -13.03
N SER A 127 2.10 0.49 -13.26
CA SER A 127 2.75 1.37 -12.30
C SER A 127 1.83 2.55 -12.03
N PHE A 128 1.32 2.61 -10.80
CA PHE A 128 0.35 3.62 -10.40
C PHE A 128 1.03 4.89 -9.87
N VAL A 129 0.29 5.99 -9.90
CA VAL A 129 0.59 7.26 -9.23
C VAL A 129 -0.12 7.32 -7.88
N ALA A 130 0.35 8.17 -6.98
CA ALA A 130 -0.33 8.56 -5.75
C ALA A 130 -0.84 7.38 -4.90
N GLU A 131 -0.06 6.30 -4.81
CA GLU A 131 -0.33 5.21 -3.86
C GLU A 131 -0.24 5.72 -2.44
N GLU A 132 0.82 6.46 -2.13
CA GLU A 132 1.11 7.06 -0.81
C GLU A 132 0.06 8.12 -0.38
N GLN A 133 -0.71 8.61 -1.33
CA GLN A 133 -1.84 9.52 -1.10
C GLN A 133 -3.18 8.79 -0.99
N GLY A 134 -3.16 7.47 -0.81
CA GLY A 134 -4.35 6.64 -0.61
C GLY A 134 -4.79 5.83 -1.82
N GLY A 135 -3.85 5.44 -2.69
CA GLY A 135 -4.12 4.59 -3.84
C GLY A 135 -4.98 5.26 -4.90
N LEU A 136 -4.77 6.58 -5.13
CA LEU A 136 -5.61 7.36 -6.05
C LEU A 136 -5.42 6.90 -7.49
N GLY A 137 -4.19 6.53 -7.89
CA GLY A 137 -3.90 6.01 -9.22
C GLY A 137 -4.57 4.67 -9.49
N ALA A 138 -4.49 3.74 -8.55
CA ALA A 138 -5.18 2.46 -8.64
C ALA A 138 -6.71 2.63 -8.63
N GLN A 139 -7.23 3.56 -7.82
CA GLN A 139 -8.66 3.88 -7.82
C GLN A 139 -9.12 4.37 -9.19
N ALA A 140 -8.43 5.36 -9.77
CA ALA A 140 -8.75 5.88 -11.09
C ALA A 140 -8.66 4.80 -12.17
N ALA A 141 -7.61 3.96 -12.14
CA ALA A 141 -7.46 2.86 -13.08
C ALA A 141 -8.63 1.86 -13.00
N VAL A 142 -9.08 1.51 -11.79
CA VAL A 142 -10.25 0.64 -11.57
C VAL A 142 -11.53 1.30 -12.10
N GLU A 143 -11.74 2.58 -11.84
CA GLU A 143 -12.90 3.35 -12.35
C GLU A 143 -12.91 3.39 -13.89
N ASP A 144 -11.72 3.41 -14.52
CA ASP A 144 -11.53 3.32 -15.98
C ASP A 144 -11.58 1.88 -16.53
N GLY A 145 -11.89 0.90 -15.67
CA GLY A 145 -12.10 -0.49 -16.05
C GLY A 145 -10.86 -1.39 -16.01
N PHE A 146 -9.79 -0.99 -15.31
CA PHE A 146 -8.65 -1.87 -15.05
C PHE A 146 -9.01 -2.91 -13.99
N ALA A 147 -9.30 -4.12 -14.41
CA ALA A 147 -9.65 -5.25 -13.56
C ALA A 147 -9.08 -6.55 -14.14
N PRO A 148 -7.77 -6.81 -13.98
CA PRO A 148 -7.19 -8.09 -14.37
C PRO A 148 -7.77 -9.22 -13.50
N ASP A 149 -7.80 -10.46 -14.04
CA ASP A 149 -8.29 -11.62 -13.25
C ASP A 149 -7.42 -11.86 -12.00
N HIS A 150 -6.10 -11.74 -12.17
CA HIS A 150 -5.10 -11.95 -11.12
C HIS A 150 -4.11 -10.79 -11.04
N ALA A 151 -3.61 -10.49 -9.83
CA ALA A 151 -2.52 -9.53 -9.64
C ALA A 151 -1.53 -10.01 -8.57
N VAL A 152 -0.24 -9.82 -8.87
CA VAL A 152 0.84 -9.78 -7.88
C VAL A 152 1.16 -8.31 -7.66
N VAL A 153 0.81 -7.80 -6.48
CA VAL A 153 1.19 -6.45 -6.05
C VAL A 153 2.56 -6.54 -5.41
N CYS A 154 3.53 -5.83 -5.98
CA CYS A 154 4.96 -6.01 -5.71
C CYS A 154 5.44 -5.27 -4.46
N GLU A 155 4.57 -5.12 -3.49
CA GLU A 155 4.79 -4.47 -2.21
C GLU A 155 5.41 -5.40 -1.17
N GLY A 156 6.08 -4.83 -0.14
CA GLY A 156 6.82 -5.57 0.87
C GLY A 156 6.05 -6.68 1.57
N SER A 157 6.62 -7.88 1.56
CA SER A 157 6.12 -9.06 2.28
C SER A 157 7.25 -9.92 2.87
N THR A 158 8.46 -9.39 2.92
CA THR A 158 9.62 -10.11 3.48
C THR A 158 9.65 -9.94 5.01
N GLY A 159 10.10 -10.96 5.73
CA GLY A 159 10.32 -10.89 7.17
C GLY A 159 9.08 -11.11 8.06
N TYR A 160 7.94 -11.50 7.52
CA TYR A 160 6.72 -11.71 8.29
C TYR A 160 6.69 -13.05 9.02
N SER A 161 7.10 -14.14 8.37
CA SER A 161 7.22 -15.46 9.00
C SER A 161 8.55 -15.63 9.71
N ALA A 162 9.64 -15.21 9.11
CA ALA A 162 10.99 -15.23 9.66
C ALA A 162 11.86 -14.15 8.98
N PRO A 163 12.89 -13.59 9.67
CA PRO A 163 13.78 -12.59 9.11
C PRO A 163 14.37 -13.02 7.77
N GLY A 164 14.34 -12.15 6.77
CA GLY A 164 14.89 -12.36 5.45
C GLY A 164 14.10 -13.34 4.56
N VAL A 165 12.99 -13.92 5.02
CA VAL A 165 12.12 -14.79 4.22
C VAL A 165 11.08 -13.95 3.49
N THR A 166 11.03 -14.06 2.17
CA THR A 166 10.00 -13.41 1.35
C THR A 166 8.74 -14.29 1.35
N ASP A 167 7.71 -13.82 2.04
CA ASP A 167 6.43 -14.49 2.21
C ASP A 167 5.42 -14.08 1.11
N VAL A 168 4.24 -14.70 1.13
CA VAL A 168 3.12 -14.33 0.27
C VAL A 168 1.99 -13.79 1.13
N ALA A 169 1.75 -12.48 1.09
CA ALA A 169 0.61 -11.93 1.80
C ALA A 169 -0.68 -12.20 1.01
N VAL A 170 -1.58 -12.97 1.62
CA VAL A 170 -2.87 -13.36 1.05
C VAL A 170 -4.01 -12.47 1.51
N ALA A 171 -3.73 -11.59 2.46
CA ALA A 171 -4.64 -10.54 2.90
C ALA A 171 -3.87 -9.37 3.51
N HIS A 172 -4.47 -8.19 3.48
CA HIS A 172 -4.05 -7.05 4.28
C HIS A 172 -5.25 -6.30 4.85
N ARG A 173 -5.02 -5.57 5.95
CA ARG A 173 -6.03 -4.68 6.51
C ARG A 173 -6.23 -3.48 5.58
N GLY A 174 -7.49 -3.02 5.51
CA GLY A 174 -7.77 -1.69 5.00
C GLY A 174 -7.53 -0.63 6.08
N ARG A 175 -7.75 0.63 5.74
CA ARG A 175 -7.67 1.77 6.65
C ARG A 175 -8.82 2.73 6.42
N ARG A 176 -9.52 3.10 7.49
CA ARG A 176 -10.38 4.29 7.49
C ARG A 176 -9.79 5.33 8.45
N ALA A 177 -9.48 6.51 7.93
CA ALA A 177 -9.23 7.68 8.75
C ALA A 177 -10.59 8.37 8.99
N VAL A 178 -10.91 8.64 10.24
CA VAL A 178 -12.21 9.19 10.62
C VAL A 178 -12.02 10.36 11.58
N THR A 179 -12.69 11.48 11.27
CA THR A 179 -12.86 12.60 12.17
C THR A 179 -14.18 12.46 12.91
N VAL A 180 -14.13 12.52 14.23
CA VAL A 180 -15.31 12.58 15.11
C VAL A 180 -15.39 13.98 15.69
N GLU A 181 -16.38 14.75 15.28
CA GLU A 181 -16.62 16.10 15.79
C GLU A 181 -17.69 16.07 16.89
N ALA A 182 -17.34 16.59 18.07
CA ALA A 182 -18.27 16.86 19.14
C ALA A 182 -18.54 18.38 19.20
N ARG A 183 -19.79 18.76 19.11
CA ARG A 183 -20.26 20.14 19.22
C ARG A 183 -20.98 20.35 20.54
N GLY A 184 -20.77 21.51 21.13
CA GLY A 184 -21.37 21.96 22.36
C GLY A 184 -21.92 23.38 22.24
N GLU A 185 -21.97 24.07 23.36
CA GLU A 185 -22.38 25.46 23.46
C GLU A 185 -21.44 26.18 24.44
N ALA A 186 -20.89 27.30 23.99
CA ALA A 186 -19.95 28.08 24.82
C ALA A 186 -20.67 28.71 26.02
N GLY A 187 -19.98 28.77 27.14
CA GLY A 187 -20.46 29.40 28.37
C GLY A 187 -19.30 29.79 29.27
N HIS A 188 -19.55 30.57 30.31
CA HIS A 188 -18.54 30.87 31.31
C HIS A 188 -18.30 29.64 32.19
N ALA A 189 -17.04 29.24 32.39
CA ALA A 189 -16.69 28.02 33.13
C ALA A 189 -17.15 28.00 34.59
N SER A 190 -17.48 29.17 35.19
CA SER A 190 -18.09 29.26 36.51
C SER A 190 -19.62 29.04 36.53
N GLU A 191 -20.23 28.97 35.32
CA GLU A 191 -21.65 28.74 35.09
C GLU A 191 -21.83 27.61 34.07
N PRO A 192 -21.32 26.40 34.38
CA PRO A 192 -21.20 25.32 33.39
C PRO A 192 -22.55 24.85 32.83
N GLU A 193 -23.63 25.04 33.57
CA GLU A 193 -25.00 24.75 33.17
C GLU A 193 -25.56 25.69 32.09
N ALA A 194 -24.89 26.86 31.87
CA ALA A 194 -25.27 27.80 30.81
C ALA A 194 -24.70 27.42 29.44
N GLY A 195 -23.87 26.37 29.36
CA GLY A 195 -23.29 25.87 28.16
C GLY A 195 -23.42 24.35 28.02
N ALA A 196 -22.89 23.81 26.93
CA ALA A 196 -22.75 22.36 26.71
C ALA A 196 -21.30 22.02 26.33
N ASN A 197 -20.63 21.27 27.19
CA ASN A 197 -19.20 21.03 27.05
C ASN A 197 -18.89 19.98 25.97
N ALA A 198 -18.32 20.40 24.83
CA ALA A 198 -17.94 19.54 23.73
C ALA A 198 -16.83 18.53 24.09
N VAL A 199 -15.92 18.88 25.01
CA VAL A 199 -14.90 17.95 25.48
C VAL A 199 -15.52 16.79 26.25
N TYR A 200 -16.57 17.03 27.06
CA TYR A 200 -17.26 15.93 27.74
C TYR A 200 -17.99 15.02 26.74
N ARG A 201 -18.64 15.59 25.71
CA ARG A 201 -19.24 14.81 24.62
C ARG A 201 -18.20 13.99 23.84
N ALA A 202 -17.02 14.56 23.59
CA ALA A 202 -15.91 13.83 22.99
C ALA A 202 -15.41 12.68 23.89
N CYS A 203 -15.34 12.89 25.23
CA CYS A 203 -15.00 11.81 26.16
C CYS A 203 -16.06 10.68 26.15
N ASP A 204 -17.34 11.01 26.05
CA ASP A 204 -18.41 10.01 25.90
C ASP A 204 -18.28 9.25 24.56
N ALA A 205 -17.94 9.95 23.46
CA ALA A 205 -17.64 9.35 22.18
C ALA A 205 -16.43 8.39 22.25
N VAL A 206 -15.36 8.77 22.96
CA VAL A 206 -14.21 7.87 23.22
C VAL A 206 -14.63 6.65 24.02
N ALA A 207 -15.53 6.78 25.00
CA ALA A 207 -16.04 5.65 25.75
C ALA A 207 -16.82 4.66 24.86
N GLU A 208 -17.63 5.16 23.94
CA GLU A 208 -18.33 4.34 22.94
C GLU A 208 -17.34 3.64 21.99
N LEU A 209 -16.29 4.35 21.48
CA LEU A 209 -15.26 3.76 20.62
C LEU A 209 -14.49 2.65 21.35
N ARG A 210 -14.17 2.84 22.63
CA ARG A 210 -13.45 1.83 23.43
C ARG A 210 -14.28 0.59 23.73
N ALA A 211 -15.60 0.69 23.67
CA ALA A 211 -16.53 -0.41 23.89
C ALA A 211 -16.81 -1.23 22.62
N VAL A 212 -16.27 -0.80 21.47
CA VAL A 212 -16.38 -1.55 20.22
C VAL A 212 -15.43 -2.74 20.22
N GLU A 213 -15.94 -3.90 19.83
CA GLU A 213 -15.13 -5.05 19.48
C GLU A 213 -14.91 -5.02 17.96
N PRO A 214 -13.67 -4.76 17.47
CA PRO A 214 -13.40 -4.77 16.04
C PRO A 214 -13.69 -6.15 15.43
N PRO A 215 -14.17 -6.21 14.18
CA PRO A 215 -14.51 -7.47 13.55
C PRO A 215 -13.27 -8.33 13.28
N GLU A 216 -13.48 -9.65 13.27
CA GLU A 216 -12.46 -10.64 12.95
C GLU A 216 -12.88 -11.44 11.70
N THR A 217 -11.91 -11.92 10.95
CA THR A 217 -12.12 -12.79 9.79
C THR A 217 -10.96 -13.78 9.61
N THR A 218 -11.11 -14.70 8.68
CA THR A 218 -10.04 -15.66 8.32
C THR A 218 -9.94 -15.72 6.80
N VAL A 219 -8.74 -15.51 6.26
CA VAL A 219 -8.46 -15.57 4.82
C VAL A 219 -7.45 -16.69 4.57
N LEU A 220 -7.81 -17.69 3.78
CA LEU A 220 -6.99 -18.86 3.46
C LEU A 220 -6.32 -19.49 4.71
N GLY A 221 -7.06 -19.59 5.80
CA GLY A 221 -6.59 -20.16 7.08
C GLY A 221 -5.82 -19.18 7.98
N GLN A 222 -5.57 -17.95 7.52
CA GLN A 222 -4.88 -16.92 8.31
C GLN A 222 -5.90 -16.06 9.08
N PRO A 223 -5.87 -16.03 10.42
CA PRO A 223 -6.76 -15.21 11.22
C PRO A 223 -6.36 -13.73 11.12
N MET A 224 -7.34 -12.83 11.00
CA MET A 224 -7.15 -11.40 10.94
C MET A 224 -8.20 -10.67 11.78
N ALA A 225 -7.76 -9.77 12.66
CA ALA A 225 -8.62 -8.89 13.45
C ALA A 225 -8.49 -7.44 12.98
N GLY A 226 -9.61 -6.72 12.97
CA GLY A 226 -9.63 -5.28 12.83
C GLY A 226 -9.03 -4.58 14.05
N LEU A 227 -8.71 -3.29 13.91
CA LEU A 227 -8.25 -2.44 15.00
C LEU A 227 -8.98 -1.11 14.96
N LEU A 228 -9.18 -0.51 16.13
CA LEU A 228 -9.77 0.82 16.25
C LEU A 228 -8.98 1.60 17.30
N THR A 229 -8.41 2.75 16.90
CA THR A 229 -7.55 3.54 17.75
C THR A 229 -7.91 5.02 17.64
N VAL A 230 -8.18 5.69 18.76
CA VAL A 230 -8.22 7.15 18.81
C VAL A 230 -6.77 7.65 18.83
N THR A 231 -6.38 8.38 17.80
CA THR A 231 -4.99 8.83 17.59
C THR A 231 -4.78 10.30 17.95
N GLY A 232 -5.86 11.08 18.11
CA GLY A 232 -5.80 12.47 18.49
C GLY A 232 -7.08 12.93 19.16
N ILE A 233 -6.96 13.96 20.00
CA ILE A 233 -8.05 14.71 20.59
C ILE A 233 -7.63 16.17 20.73
N GLU A 234 -8.47 17.09 20.23
CA GLU A 234 -8.22 18.52 20.30
C GLU A 234 -9.52 19.27 20.63
N GLY A 235 -9.49 20.13 21.65
CA GLY A 235 -10.65 20.92 22.04
C GLY A 235 -10.40 21.86 23.20
N GLY A 236 -11.14 22.99 23.19
CA GLY A 236 -11.02 24.06 24.18
C GLY A 236 -9.96 25.10 23.81
N GLU A 237 -10.30 26.37 23.98
CA GLU A 237 -9.44 27.50 23.58
C GLU A 237 -8.99 28.38 24.76
N ALA A 238 -9.75 28.38 25.87
CA ALA A 238 -9.52 29.27 26.98
C ALA A 238 -9.86 28.62 28.33
N TRP A 239 -9.18 29.08 29.40
CA TRP A 239 -9.26 28.52 30.75
C TRP A 239 -10.64 28.69 31.41
N ASN A 240 -11.37 29.72 31.01
CA ASN A 240 -12.63 30.13 31.63
C ASN A 240 -13.84 30.03 30.69
N VAL A 241 -13.71 29.29 29.60
CA VAL A 241 -14.79 29.09 28.61
C VAL A 241 -15.13 27.61 28.52
N VAL A 242 -16.41 27.27 28.57
CA VAL A 242 -16.90 25.92 28.24
C VAL A 242 -16.65 25.67 26.75
N PRO A 243 -15.92 24.60 26.36
CA PRO A 243 -15.63 24.34 24.96
C PRO A 243 -16.89 24.05 24.13
N GLU A 244 -17.02 24.73 22.99
CA GLU A 244 -18.13 24.49 22.03
C GLU A 244 -17.77 23.50 20.92
N ARG A 245 -16.47 23.14 20.78
CA ARG A 245 -15.99 22.15 19.82
C ARG A 245 -14.87 21.29 20.41
N CYS A 246 -14.92 20.02 20.10
CA CYS A 246 -13.82 19.08 20.31
C CYS A 246 -13.79 18.09 19.15
N GLU A 247 -12.61 17.76 18.67
CA GLU A 247 -12.38 16.86 17.55
C GLU A 247 -11.52 15.67 17.97
N LEU A 248 -11.87 14.48 17.51
CA LEU A 248 -11.07 13.27 17.65
C LEU A 248 -10.64 12.82 16.27
N THR A 249 -9.40 12.35 16.16
CA THR A 249 -8.94 11.56 15.02
C THR A 249 -8.94 10.08 15.38
N VAL A 250 -9.47 9.25 14.49
CA VAL A 250 -9.63 7.80 14.69
C VAL A 250 -9.04 7.07 13.50
N ASP A 251 -8.16 6.12 13.76
CA ASP A 251 -7.64 5.16 12.79
C ASP A 251 -8.36 3.82 13.00
N GLU A 252 -9.12 3.38 11.98
CA GLU A 252 -9.69 2.05 11.92
C GLU A 252 -8.92 1.21 10.90
N ARG A 253 -8.46 0.04 11.34
CA ARG A 253 -7.93 -0.98 10.45
C ARG A 253 -9.03 -1.99 10.17
N THR A 254 -9.56 -1.95 8.97
CA THR A 254 -10.69 -2.78 8.55
C THR A 254 -10.24 -4.17 8.13
N VAL A 255 -11.15 -5.14 8.17
CA VAL A 255 -10.95 -6.48 7.63
C VAL A 255 -11.89 -6.70 6.42
N PRO A 256 -11.62 -7.67 5.54
CA PRO A 256 -12.54 -8.03 4.46
C PRO A 256 -13.96 -8.25 4.97
N ASP A 257 -14.93 -7.71 4.23
CA ASP A 257 -16.37 -7.86 4.44
C ASP A 257 -16.94 -7.31 5.77
N ALA A 258 -16.11 -6.69 6.63
CA ALA A 258 -16.58 -6.17 7.91
C ALA A 258 -15.88 -4.86 8.31
N ARG A 259 -16.67 -3.98 8.94
CA ARG A 259 -16.24 -2.66 9.44
C ARG A 259 -16.88 -2.38 10.80
N VAL A 260 -16.28 -1.47 11.55
CA VAL A 260 -16.88 -0.95 12.79
C VAL A 260 -18.11 -0.10 12.45
N ASP A 261 -19.19 -0.28 13.23
CA ASP A 261 -20.36 0.60 13.19
C ASP A 261 -20.09 1.90 13.97
N LEU A 262 -19.67 2.92 13.22
CA LEU A 262 -19.43 4.27 13.77
C LEU A 262 -20.72 5.01 14.15
N GLY A 263 -21.90 4.58 13.67
CA GLY A 263 -23.19 5.16 14.06
C GLY A 263 -23.49 5.07 15.57
N ARG A 264 -22.76 4.21 16.29
CA ARG A 264 -22.83 4.17 17.76
C ARG A 264 -22.36 5.47 18.40
N VAL A 265 -21.29 6.04 17.87
CA VAL A 265 -20.68 7.28 18.39
C VAL A 265 -21.62 8.47 18.17
N GLU A 266 -22.38 8.47 17.08
CA GLU A 266 -23.35 9.51 16.75
C GLU A 266 -24.61 9.48 17.63
N ARG A 267 -24.75 8.46 18.51
CA ARG A 267 -25.80 8.46 19.55
C ARG A 267 -25.47 9.41 20.69
N VAL A 268 -24.23 9.82 20.83
CA VAL A 268 -23.84 10.88 21.76
C VAL A 268 -24.34 12.20 21.20
N GLU A 269 -25.09 12.96 22.02
CA GLU A 269 -25.66 14.22 21.58
C GLU A 269 -24.60 15.19 21.07
N GLY A 270 -24.81 15.76 19.89
CA GLY A 270 -23.93 16.75 19.27
C GLY A 270 -22.66 16.14 18.69
N VAL A 271 -22.57 14.81 18.53
CA VAL A 271 -21.45 14.12 17.90
C VAL A 271 -21.82 13.70 16.48
N SER A 272 -20.88 13.90 15.56
CA SER A 272 -20.97 13.45 14.16
C SER A 272 -19.63 12.85 13.72
N THR A 273 -19.68 12.00 12.69
CA THR A 273 -18.48 11.34 12.12
C THR A 273 -18.32 11.70 10.65
N THR A 274 -17.07 11.85 10.22
CA THR A 274 -16.70 12.01 8.81
C THR A 274 -15.61 11.02 8.49
N VAL A 275 -15.78 10.26 7.41
CA VAL A 275 -14.72 9.39 6.87
C VAL A 275 -13.86 10.22 5.91
N ASP A 276 -12.63 10.50 6.28
CA ASP A 276 -11.70 11.35 5.51
C ASP A 276 -10.94 10.53 4.46
N GLN A 277 -10.65 9.27 4.77
CA GLN A 277 -9.99 8.33 3.88
C GLN A 277 -10.55 6.91 4.08
N ASP A 278 -10.73 6.18 2.98
CA ASP A 278 -11.15 4.77 2.99
C ASP A 278 -10.31 3.96 2.00
N LEU A 279 -9.35 3.20 2.53
CA LEU A 279 -8.53 2.25 1.79
C LEU A 279 -9.09 0.85 2.02
N PRO A 280 -9.56 0.15 0.98
CA PRO A 280 -10.15 -1.17 1.14
C PRO A 280 -9.16 -2.20 1.69
N PRO A 281 -9.60 -3.18 2.50
CA PRO A 281 -8.83 -4.36 2.80
C PRO A 281 -8.73 -5.27 1.59
N MET A 282 -7.72 -6.13 1.57
CA MET A 282 -7.56 -7.17 0.53
C MET A 282 -7.72 -8.55 1.14
N ALA A 283 -8.42 -9.42 0.43
CA ALA A 283 -8.40 -10.88 0.61
C ALA A 283 -8.19 -11.55 -0.75
N CYS A 284 -7.22 -12.46 -0.84
CA CYS A 284 -7.02 -13.25 -2.04
C CYS A 284 -8.24 -14.16 -2.27
N SER A 285 -8.97 -13.94 -3.35
CA SER A 285 -10.18 -14.68 -3.71
C SER A 285 -9.90 -15.99 -4.49
N ASP A 286 -8.67 -16.18 -5.00
CA ASP A 286 -8.28 -17.41 -5.70
C ASP A 286 -7.13 -18.12 -4.96
N PRO A 287 -7.42 -19.23 -4.24
CA PRO A 287 -6.39 -20.03 -3.57
C PRO A 287 -5.29 -20.56 -4.51
N ARG A 288 -5.61 -20.76 -5.80
CA ARG A 288 -4.64 -21.28 -6.77
C ARG A 288 -3.57 -20.24 -7.08
N LEU A 289 -3.93 -18.95 -7.14
CA LEU A 289 -2.97 -17.85 -7.27
C LEU A 289 -2.06 -17.80 -6.02
N ALA A 290 -2.63 -17.88 -4.82
CA ALA A 290 -1.88 -17.87 -3.57
C ALA A 290 -0.89 -19.05 -3.50
N ASP A 291 -1.32 -20.26 -3.85
CA ASP A 291 -0.49 -21.47 -3.87
C ASP A 291 0.60 -21.41 -4.94
N ALA A 292 0.30 -20.86 -6.12
CA ALA A 292 1.28 -20.66 -7.20
C ALA A 292 2.37 -19.66 -6.80
N ALA A 293 1.99 -18.55 -6.15
CA ALA A 293 2.92 -17.57 -5.62
C ALA A 293 3.80 -18.16 -4.51
N LEU A 294 3.19 -18.91 -3.57
CA LEU A 294 3.94 -19.58 -2.50
C LEU A 294 4.92 -20.64 -3.04
N ALA A 295 4.53 -21.40 -4.06
CA ALA A 295 5.41 -22.34 -4.72
C ALA A 295 6.58 -21.63 -5.41
N ALA A 296 6.33 -20.50 -6.08
CA ALA A 296 7.38 -19.66 -6.66
C ALA A 296 8.34 -19.11 -5.60
N ALA A 297 7.80 -18.62 -4.47
CA ALA A 297 8.60 -18.13 -3.35
C ALA A 297 9.50 -19.23 -2.75
N ARG A 298 8.99 -20.47 -2.62
CA ARG A 298 9.78 -21.63 -2.12
C ARG A 298 10.92 -22.02 -3.05
N GLU A 299 10.75 -21.86 -4.35
CA GLU A 299 11.83 -22.17 -5.32
C GLU A 299 12.90 -21.08 -5.39
N ALA A 300 12.53 -19.84 -5.08
CA ALA A 300 13.43 -18.69 -5.20
C ALA A 300 14.37 -18.50 -4.00
N GLN A 301 14.14 -19.19 -2.88
CA GLN A 301 14.88 -19.00 -1.62
C GLN A 301 15.05 -20.32 -0.85
N ALA A 302 16.05 -20.34 0.05
CA ALA A 302 16.27 -21.47 0.96
C ALA A 302 15.36 -21.43 2.20
N GLY A 303 14.76 -20.28 2.53
CA GLY A 303 13.81 -20.12 3.63
C GLY A 303 12.51 -20.86 3.39
N ALA A 304 11.67 -20.94 4.42
CA ALA A 304 10.34 -21.57 4.37
C ALA A 304 9.26 -20.46 4.33
N PRO A 305 8.91 -19.91 3.15
CA PRO A 305 7.89 -18.89 3.04
C PRO A 305 6.51 -19.46 3.38
N GLU A 306 5.66 -18.58 3.90
CA GLU A 306 4.31 -18.90 4.32
C GLU A 306 3.28 -17.93 3.69
N HIS A 307 2.00 -18.30 3.75
CA HIS A 307 0.92 -17.34 3.58
C HIS A 307 0.84 -16.48 4.84
N VAL A 308 0.84 -15.16 4.68
CA VAL A 308 0.85 -14.20 5.78
C VAL A 308 -0.21 -13.11 5.60
N ILE A 309 -0.47 -12.36 6.67
CA ILE A 309 -1.30 -11.15 6.68
C ILE A 309 -0.41 -9.93 6.78
N LYS A 310 -0.56 -8.97 5.86
CA LYS A 310 0.12 -7.67 5.92
C LYS A 310 -0.73 -6.67 6.74
N PRO A 311 -0.14 -5.92 7.69
CA PRO A 311 -0.89 -4.96 8.50
C PRO A 311 -1.29 -3.67 7.75
N HIS A 312 -0.55 -3.30 6.70
CA HIS A 312 -0.72 -2.07 5.92
C HIS A 312 -1.60 -2.31 4.69
N ALA A 313 -2.42 -1.32 4.34
CA ALA A 313 -3.14 -1.30 3.07
C ALA A 313 -2.16 -1.06 1.91
N THR A 314 -2.51 -1.55 0.73
CA THR A 314 -1.79 -1.35 -0.54
C THR A 314 -2.82 -1.22 -1.67
N ASP A 315 -2.39 -0.92 -2.88
CA ASP A 315 -3.23 -0.91 -4.09
C ASP A 315 -3.98 -2.24 -4.32
N ALA A 316 -3.50 -3.35 -3.73
CA ALA A 316 -4.21 -4.64 -3.79
C ALA A 316 -5.63 -4.56 -3.22
N GLY A 317 -5.89 -3.67 -2.26
CA GLY A 317 -7.24 -3.45 -1.72
C GLY A 317 -8.20 -2.88 -2.77
N ARG A 318 -7.75 -1.88 -3.55
CA ARG A 318 -8.52 -1.30 -4.66
C ARG A 318 -8.84 -2.32 -5.74
N LEU A 319 -7.83 -3.09 -6.14
CA LEU A 319 -7.97 -4.14 -7.15
C LEU A 319 -8.88 -5.27 -6.67
N ALA A 320 -8.73 -5.72 -5.43
CA ALA A 320 -9.58 -6.76 -4.85
C ALA A 320 -11.04 -6.32 -4.74
N ALA A 321 -11.30 -5.06 -4.38
CA ALA A 321 -12.65 -4.49 -4.37
C ALA A 321 -13.30 -4.46 -5.76
N ALA A 322 -12.50 -4.41 -6.84
CA ALA A 322 -12.94 -4.52 -8.23
C ALA A 322 -13.07 -5.97 -8.74
N GLY A 323 -12.78 -6.97 -7.90
CA GLY A 323 -12.92 -8.40 -8.23
C GLY A 323 -11.64 -9.09 -8.67
N THR A 324 -10.49 -8.40 -8.70
CA THR A 324 -9.19 -9.00 -9.01
C THR A 324 -8.74 -9.89 -7.84
N ALA A 325 -8.34 -11.13 -8.11
CA ALA A 325 -7.67 -11.94 -7.11
C ALA A 325 -6.22 -11.46 -6.94
N CYS A 326 -5.86 -11.02 -5.73
CA CYS A 326 -4.57 -10.40 -5.44
C CYS A 326 -3.75 -11.19 -4.42
N VAL A 327 -2.42 -11.19 -4.61
CA VAL A 327 -1.43 -11.50 -3.58
C VAL A 327 -0.42 -10.35 -3.51
N VAL A 328 0.17 -10.14 -2.33
CA VAL A 328 1.26 -9.15 -2.18
C VAL A 328 2.56 -9.89 -1.96
N VAL A 329 3.57 -9.58 -2.78
CA VAL A 329 4.91 -10.20 -2.70
C VAL A 329 5.96 -9.14 -3.01
N GLY A 330 6.86 -8.84 -2.09
CA GLY A 330 7.92 -7.87 -2.35
C GLY A 330 9.04 -7.86 -1.30
N PRO A 331 10.09 -7.09 -1.57
CA PRO A 331 11.37 -7.20 -0.86
C PRO A 331 11.39 -6.55 0.52
N SER A 332 10.58 -5.53 0.76
CA SER A 332 10.64 -4.74 1.98
C SER A 332 10.25 -5.55 3.21
N GLU A 333 11.02 -5.37 4.28
CA GLU A 333 10.75 -5.90 5.63
C GLU A 333 10.01 -4.86 6.49
N PRO A 334 9.31 -5.31 7.55
CA PRO A 334 8.69 -4.38 8.49
C PRO A 334 9.69 -3.37 9.09
N GLY A 335 9.37 -2.07 8.95
CA GLY A 335 10.18 -0.99 9.50
C GLY A 335 11.26 -0.42 8.56
N GLU A 336 11.40 -0.93 7.33
CA GLU A 336 12.31 -0.35 6.33
C GLU A 336 11.70 0.85 5.60
N ALA A 337 10.44 0.76 5.20
CA ALA A 337 9.74 1.82 4.48
C ALA A 337 9.58 3.10 5.30
N HIS A 338 9.57 4.27 4.62
CA HIS A 338 9.28 5.60 5.17
C HIS A 338 10.32 6.12 6.20
N THR A 339 11.43 5.42 6.39
CA THR A 339 12.48 5.83 7.34
C THR A 339 13.55 6.71 6.68
N ALA A 340 14.35 7.42 7.47
CA ALA A 340 15.50 8.17 6.97
C ALA A 340 16.63 7.25 6.46
N ASP A 341 16.67 6.02 6.98
CA ASP A 341 17.64 4.98 6.63
C ASP A 341 17.02 3.90 5.73
N GLU A 342 15.97 4.27 4.96
CA GLU A 342 15.29 3.34 4.06
C GLU A 342 16.27 2.63 3.15
N SER A 343 16.15 1.30 3.07
CA SER A 343 17.01 0.48 2.24
C SER A 343 16.36 -0.84 1.82
N ALA A 344 16.79 -1.42 0.72
CA ALA A 344 16.39 -2.73 0.25
C ALA A 344 17.58 -3.67 0.03
N SER A 345 17.46 -4.93 0.44
CA SER A 345 18.47 -5.96 0.17
C SER A 345 18.52 -6.31 -1.31
N ILE A 346 19.68 -6.25 -1.94
CA ILE A 346 19.89 -6.59 -3.35
C ILE A 346 19.52 -8.07 -3.58
N GLU A 347 19.92 -8.97 -2.67
CA GLU A 347 19.55 -10.38 -2.73
C GLU A 347 18.04 -10.57 -2.75
N THR A 348 17.30 -9.81 -1.90
CA THR A 348 15.85 -9.90 -1.81
C THR A 348 15.19 -9.33 -3.07
N LEU A 349 15.71 -8.24 -3.64
CA LEU A 349 15.24 -7.71 -4.92
C LEU A 349 15.39 -8.74 -6.05
N VAL A 350 16.55 -9.40 -6.16
CA VAL A 350 16.80 -10.49 -7.13
C VAL A 350 15.85 -11.66 -6.91
N ARG A 351 15.60 -12.02 -5.65
CA ARG A 351 14.65 -13.07 -5.27
C ARG A 351 13.24 -12.73 -5.71
N CYS A 352 12.75 -11.52 -5.42
CA CYS A 352 11.42 -11.07 -5.82
C CYS A 352 11.25 -11.09 -7.34
N ARG A 353 12.23 -10.64 -8.11
CA ARG A 353 12.21 -10.76 -9.57
C ARG A 353 11.99 -12.21 -10.01
N ARG A 354 12.74 -13.18 -9.45
CA ARG A 354 12.57 -14.62 -9.76
C ARG A 354 11.18 -15.14 -9.40
N ILE A 355 10.63 -14.67 -8.28
CA ILE A 355 9.25 -15.03 -7.88
C ILE A 355 8.27 -14.52 -8.92
N TYR A 356 8.38 -13.26 -9.35
CA TYR A 356 7.50 -12.67 -10.36
C TYR A 356 7.56 -13.42 -11.69
N GLU A 357 8.77 -13.71 -12.21
CA GLU A 357 8.97 -14.53 -13.42
C GLU A 357 8.34 -15.93 -13.27
N ALA A 358 8.49 -16.57 -12.12
CA ALA A 358 7.96 -17.91 -11.89
C ALA A 358 6.43 -17.92 -11.80
N VAL A 359 5.81 -16.91 -11.18
CA VAL A 359 4.33 -16.79 -11.10
C VAL A 359 3.74 -16.60 -12.50
N THR A 360 4.34 -15.72 -13.33
CA THR A 360 3.86 -15.47 -14.71
C THR A 360 3.89 -16.70 -15.59
N SER A 361 4.88 -17.58 -15.40
CA SER A 361 5.02 -18.84 -16.17
C SER A 361 4.09 -19.95 -15.69
N ARG A 362 3.55 -19.87 -14.46
CA ARG A 362 2.70 -20.92 -13.85
C ARG A 362 1.20 -20.72 -14.05
N ALA A 363 0.77 -19.54 -14.39
CA ALA A 363 -0.65 -19.21 -14.59
C ALA A 363 -1.38 -20.12 -15.60
N ARG A 364 -0.66 -20.95 -16.36
CA ARG A 364 -1.19 -21.94 -17.30
C ARG A 364 -1.74 -23.23 -16.68
N ARG A 365 -1.41 -23.53 -15.42
CA ARG A 365 -1.65 -24.86 -14.82
C ARG A 365 -2.81 -24.88 -13.82
N ALA A 366 -3.51 -23.76 -13.68
CA ALA A 366 -4.63 -23.61 -12.75
C ALA A 366 -6.00 -23.79 -13.41
#